data_0c77fb1db9577a43c6fcae56220af84f
#
_entry.id   0c77fb1db9577a43c6fcae56220af84f
#
_cell.length_a   1.000
_cell.length_b   1.000
_cell.length_c   1.000
_cell.angle_alpha   90.00
_cell.angle_beta   90.00
_cell.angle_gamma   90.00
#
_symmetry.space_group_name_H-M   'P 1'
#
loop_
_entity.id
_entity.type
_entity.pdbx_description
1 polymer ?
#
loop_
_entity_poly.entity_id
_entity_poly.type
_entity_poly.pdbx_seq_one_letter_code
_entity_poly.pdbx_strand_id
1 'polypeptide(L)'
;MAGLLPDRDSAPEIMNITNPAEVLQALIRCPSVTPAEGGALTTLQAMLEPLGFAVHRMTASEPGTPDIENLYARLGNEGPHLMFAGHTDVVPVGKEADWSHPPFAGAIADGMLYGRGAVDMKGGIACFVTALARLIEQKGAPKGSVSLLITG
;
A
#
# COMPACT_ATOMS: atom_id res chain seq x y z
N MET A 1 4.11 -39.43 22.24
CA MET A 1 4.09 -38.41 21.15
C MET A 1 3.05 -37.36 21.49
N ALA A 2 3.46 -36.27 22.11
CA ALA A 2 2.58 -35.13 22.42
C ALA A 2 2.61 -34.18 21.25
N GLY A 3 1.48 -34.07 20.54
CA GLY A 3 1.32 -33.08 19.44
C GLY A 3 1.30 -31.69 20.03
N LEU A 4 2.24 -30.85 19.61
CA LEU A 4 2.18 -29.42 19.85
C LEU A 4 0.95 -28.87 19.10
N LEU A 5 -0.03 -28.37 19.83
CA LEU A 5 -1.11 -27.56 19.27
C LEU A 5 -0.50 -26.21 18.83
N PRO A 6 -0.89 -25.66 17.69
CA PRO A 6 -0.43 -24.33 17.31
C PRO A 6 -0.97 -23.30 18.30
N ASP A 7 -0.08 -22.40 18.69
CA ASP A 7 -0.34 -21.28 19.59
C ASP A 7 -1.51 -20.42 19.05
N ARG A 8 -2.61 -20.35 19.82
CA ARG A 8 -3.87 -19.68 19.43
C ARG A 8 -3.92 -18.19 19.81
N ASP A 9 -2.82 -17.62 20.29
CA ASP A 9 -2.80 -16.26 20.86
C ASP A 9 -2.11 -15.19 20.01
N SER A 10 -1.93 -15.39 18.70
CA SER A 10 -1.62 -14.28 17.82
C SER A 10 -2.91 -13.74 17.20
N ALA A 11 -3.59 -12.85 17.92
CA ALA A 11 -4.53 -11.93 17.26
C ALA A 11 -3.77 -11.26 16.08
N PRO A 12 -4.40 -11.07 14.90
CA PRO A 12 -3.72 -10.41 13.81
C PRO A 12 -3.27 -9.03 14.31
N GLU A 13 -1.96 -8.80 14.26
CA GLU A 13 -1.36 -7.53 14.68
C GLU A 13 -2.01 -6.43 13.84
N ILE A 14 -2.80 -5.59 14.49
CA ILE A 14 -3.52 -4.52 13.79
C ILE A 14 -2.47 -3.54 13.30
N MET A 15 -2.26 -3.51 11.99
CA MET A 15 -1.32 -2.60 11.33
C MET A 15 -1.58 -1.15 11.76
N ASN A 16 -0.56 -0.50 12.27
CA ASN A 16 -0.64 0.91 12.64
C ASN A 16 -0.48 1.81 11.40
N ILE A 17 -1.60 2.24 10.83
CA ILE A 17 -1.62 3.11 9.65
C ILE A 17 -0.95 4.48 9.88
N THR A 18 -0.72 4.88 11.13
CA THR A 18 0.02 6.10 11.45
C THR A 18 1.54 5.90 11.53
N ASN A 19 2.01 4.67 11.29
CA ASN A 19 3.44 4.32 11.17
C ASN A 19 3.81 4.07 9.70
N PRO A 20 4.60 4.96 9.04
CA PRO A 20 4.91 4.81 7.62
C PRO A 20 5.73 3.56 7.31
N ALA A 21 6.52 3.05 8.26
CA ALA A 21 7.28 1.82 8.07
C ALA A 21 6.36 0.60 7.99
N GLU A 22 5.34 0.51 8.83
CA GLU A 22 4.36 -0.58 8.80
C GLU A 22 3.51 -0.55 7.53
N VAL A 23 3.05 0.65 7.12
CA VAL A 23 2.33 0.84 5.86
C VAL A 23 3.20 0.43 4.67
N LEU A 24 4.46 0.86 4.64
CA LEU A 24 5.40 0.48 3.58
C LEU A 24 5.68 -1.01 3.56
N GLN A 25 5.90 -1.64 4.73
CA GLN A 25 6.09 -3.10 4.81
C GLN A 25 4.90 -3.86 4.24
N ALA A 26 3.67 -3.45 4.59
CA ALA A 26 2.46 -4.07 4.06
C ALA A 26 2.38 -3.98 2.53
N LEU A 27 2.70 -2.82 1.96
CA LEU A 27 2.73 -2.63 0.50
C LEU A 27 3.87 -3.42 -0.19
N ILE A 28 5.06 -3.50 0.43
CA ILE A 28 6.18 -4.28 -0.14
C ILE A 28 5.85 -5.78 -0.16
N ARG A 29 5.18 -6.28 0.86
CA ARG A 29 4.76 -7.70 0.94
C ARG A 29 3.75 -8.11 -0.13
N CYS A 30 3.20 -7.14 -0.86
CA CYS A 30 2.37 -7.37 -2.04
C CYS A 30 3.28 -7.42 -3.28
N PRO A 31 3.50 -8.59 -3.91
CA PRO A 31 4.40 -8.73 -5.07
C PRO A 31 3.71 -8.25 -6.35
N SER A 32 3.46 -6.95 -6.43
CA SER A 32 2.76 -6.28 -7.54
C SER A 32 3.68 -6.10 -8.76
N VAL A 33 4.20 -7.19 -9.27
CA VAL A 33 5.02 -7.18 -10.49
C VAL A 33 4.10 -7.05 -11.70
N THR A 34 4.25 -5.98 -12.47
CA THR A 34 3.43 -5.69 -13.67
C THR A 34 3.24 -6.94 -14.54
N PRO A 35 2.03 -7.30 -14.96
CA PRO A 35 0.76 -6.54 -14.85
C PRO A 35 -0.10 -6.89 -13.62
N ALA A 36 0.42 -7.68 -12.68
CA ALA A 36 -0.35 -8.14 -11.53
C ALA A 36 -0.34 -7.08 -10.40
N GLU A 37 -1.51 -6.76 -9.85
CA GLU A 37 -1.61 -5.86 -8.69
C GLU A 37 -1.09 -6.49 -7.38
N GLY A 38 -0.97 -7.82 -7.34
CA GLY A 38 -0.33 -8.60 -6.27
C GLY A 38 -0.88 -8.38 -4.86
N GLY A 39 -2.10 -7.83 -4.72
CA GLY A 39 -2.72 -7.47 -3.44
C GLY A 39 -2.42 -6.04 -2.96
N ALA A 40 -1.61 -5.26 -3.69
CA ALA A 40 -1.20 -3.92 -3.28
C ALA A 40 -2.37 -2.93 -3.24
N LEU A 41 -3.21 -2.92 -4.28
CA LEU A 41 -4.38 -2.05 -4.32
C LEU A 41 -5.46 -2.50 -3.31
N THR A 42 -5.60 -3.81 -3.09
CA THR A 42 -6.50 -4.36 -2.07
C THR A 42 -6.07 -3.95 -0.66
N THR A 43 -4.77 -4.03 -0.38
CA THR A 43 -4.18 -3.57 0.88
C THR A 43 -4.39 -2.07 1.08
N LEU A 44 -4.19 -1.27 0.03
CA LEU A 44 -4.39 0.17 0.06
C LEU A 44 -5.86 0.55 0.30
N GLN A 45 -6.79 -0.15 -0.38
CA GLN A 45 -8.24 0.02 -0.15
C GLN A 45 -8.61 -0.24 1.31
N ALA A 46 -8.13 -1.34 1.89
CA ALA A 46 -8.39 -1.67 3.29
C ALA A 46 -7.83 -0.63 4.28
N MET A 47 -6.78 0.11 3.90
CA MET A 47 -6.24 1.22 4.68
C MET A 47 -7.07 2.51 4.55
N LEU A 48 -7.60 2.79 3.36
CA LEU A 48 -8.26 4.06 3.04
C LEU A 48 -9.73 4.09 3.46
N GLU A 49 -10.47 2.98 3.31
CA GLU A 49 -11.90 2.92 3.66
C GLU A 49 -12.18 3.29 5.13
N PRO A 50 -11.42 2.80 6.14
CA PRO A 50 -11.62 3.20 7.54
C PRO A 50 -11.34 4.68 7.81
N LEU A 51 -10.54 5.34 6.95
CA LEU A 51 -10.30 6.78 7.02
C LEU A 51 -11.45 7.61 6.41
N GLY A 52 -12.47 6.96 5.85
CA GLY A 52 -13.65 7.60 5.25
C GLY A 52 -13.53 7.87 3.76
N PHE A 53 -12.53 7.30 3.07
CA PHE A 53 -12.43 7.41 1.62
C PHE A 53 -13.47 6.55 0.92
N ALA A 54 -14.12 7.11 -0.09
CA ALA A 54 -14.84 6.35 -1.10
C ALA A 54 -13.82 5.81 -2.11
N VAL A 55 -13.73 4.48 -2.21
CA VAL A 55 -12.73 3.79 -3.06
C VAL A 55 -13.41 3.18 -4.28
N HIS A 56 -12.82 3.39 -5.44
CA HIS A 56 -13.26 2.84 -6.72
C HIS A 56 -12.11 2.09 -7.39
N ARG A 57 -12.34 0.83 -7.74
CA ARG A 57 -11.42 0.03 -8.55
C ARG A 57 -11.78 0.20 -10.02
N MET A 58 -10.79 0.32 -10.87
CA MET A 58 -10.94 0.52 -12.31
C MET A 58 -9.97 -0.39 -13.05
N THR A 59 -10.48 -1.18 -13.97
CA THR A 59 -9.65 -2.03 -14.84
C THR A 59 -9.47 -1.33 -16.17
N ALA A 60 -8.24 -1.11 -16.58
CA ALA A 60 -7.90 -0.67 -17.93
C ALA A 60 -7.61 -1.90 -18.79
N SER A 61 -8.33 -2.04 -19.90
CA SER A 61 -8.22 -3.17 -20.81
C SER A 61 -8.02 -2.70 -22.23
N GLU A 62 -7.05 -3.30 -22.93
CA GLU A 62 -6.81 -3.06 -24.36
C GLU A 62 -6.57 -4.41 -25.07
N PRO A 63 -7.16 -4.65 -26.25
CA PRO A 63 -6.97 -5.90 -26.97
C PRO A 63 -5.50 -6.23 -27.21
N GLY A 64 -5.06 -7.41 -26.77
CA GLY A 64 -3.69 -7.90 -26.95
C GLY A 64 -2.71 -7.51 -25.84
N THR A 65 -3.18 -6.80 -24.82
CA THR A 65 -2.41 -6.50 -23.61
C THR A 65 -3.09 -7.08 -22.37
N PRO A 66 -2.34 -7.36 -21.29
CA PRO A 66 -2.94 -7.71 -20.00
C PRO A 66 -3.76 -6.55 -19.44
N ASP A 67 -4.82 -6.89 -18.72
CA ASP A 67 -5.60 -5.91 -17.96
C ASP A 67 -4.77 -5.34 -16.82
N ILE A 68 -4.93 -4.04 -16.59
CA ILE A 68 -4.28 -3.32 -15.48
C ILE A 68 -5.34 -2.79 -14.52
N GLU A 69 -5.23 -3.18 -13.28
CA GLU A 69 -6.08 -2.67 -12.21
C GLU A 69 -5.55 -1.35 -11.66
N ASN A 70 -6.47 -0.42 -11.41
CA ASN A 70 -6.19 0.90 -10.87
C ASN A 70 -7.14 1.20 -9.70
N LEU A 71 -6.76 2.14 -8.85
CA LEU A 71 -7.56 2.57 -7.71
C LEU A 71 -7.69 4.10 -7.72
N TYR A 72 -8.92 4.57 -7.60
CA TYR A 72 -9.23 5.96 -7.26
C TYR A 72 -9.93 6.00 -5.91
N ALA A 73 -9.43 6.83 -5.00
CA ALA A 73 -10.02 7.04 -3.70
C ALA A 73 -10.22 8.52 -3.43
N ARG A 74 -11.35 8.90 -2.83
CA ARG A 74 -11.67 10.29 -2.53
C ARG A 74 -12.29 10.46 -1.14
N LEU A 75 -11.82 11.46 -0.41
CA LEU A 75 -12.37 11.94 0.84
C LEU A 75 -12.78 13.40 0.68
N GLY A 76 -14.03 13.73 1.04
CA GLY A 76 -14.61 15.07 0.91
C GLY A 76 -15.04 15.42 -0.51
N ASN A 77 -15.88 16.46 -0.62
CA ASN A 77 -16.46 16.91 -1.89
C ASN A 77 -16.26 18.40 -2.14
N GLU A 78 -15.78 19.12 -1.12
CA GLU A 78 -15.60 20.57 -1.17
C GLU A 78 -14.21 20.93 -1.73
N GLY A 79 -14.04 22.19 -2.15
CA GLY A 79 -12.74 22.74 -2.48
C GLY A 79 -12.05 23.37 -1.27
N PRO A 80 -10.73 23.54 -1.26
CA PRO A 80 -9.79 23.12 -2.30
C PRO A 80 -9.58 21.60 -2.37
N HIS A 81 -9.10 21.11 -3.53
CA HIS A 81 -8.84 19.69 -3.79
C HIS A 81 -7.34 19.43 -3.96
N LEU A 82 -6.84 18.43 -3.24
CA LEU A 82 -5.48 17.90 -3.38
C LEU A 82 -5.56 16.47 -3.94
N MET A 83 -4.82 16.18 -5.00
CA MET A 83 -4.69 14.81 -5.52
C MET A 83 -3.24 14.34 -5.41
N PHE A 84 -3.06 13.15 -4.88
CA PHE A 84 -1.82 12.39 -4.96
C PHE A 84 -1.96 11.35 -6.08
N ALA A 85 -1.01 11.34 -7.02
CA ALA A 85 -0.94 10.33 -8.06
C ALA A 85 0.33 9.48 -7.88
N GLY A 86 0.20 8.16 -8.07
CA GLY A 86 1.32 7.24 -7.93
C GLY A 86 1.00 5.87 -8.52
N HIS A 87 1.94 4.93 -8.36
CA HIS A 87 1.79 3.56 -8.82
C HIS A 87 2.25 2.55 -7.76
N THR A 88 1.62 1.38 -7.74
CA THR A 88 2.02 0.26 -6.86
C THR A 88 2.74 -0.84 -7.61
N ASP A 89 2.64 -0.89 -8.93
CA ASP A 89 3.35 -1.85 -9.74
C ASP A 89 4.86 -1.66 -9.65
N VAL A 90 5.57 -2.75 -9.81
CA VAL A 90 7.03 -2.79 -9.74
C VAL A 90 7.58 -3.63 -10.88
N VAL A 91 8.79 -3.30 -11.31
CA VAL A 91 9.53 -4.11 -12.28
C VAL A 91 9.97 -5.45 -11.66
N PRO A 92 10.21 -6.49 -12.48
CA PRO A 92 10.72 -7.77 -12.01
C PRO A 92 11.97 -7.63 -11.13
N VAL A 93 12.11 -8.50 -10.15
CA VAL A 93 13.19 -8.43 -9.15
C VAL A 93 14.56 -8.88 -9.69
N GLY A 94 14.60 -9.51 -10.86
CA GLY A 94 15.80 -10.14 -11.39
C GLY A 94 16.13 -11.42 -10.63
N LYS A 95 17.42 -11.65 -10.35
CA LYS A 95 17.86 -12.81 -9.57
C LYS A 95 17.70 -12.52 -8.09
N GLU A 96 16.83 -13.25 -7.40
CA GLU A 96 16.62 -13.10 -5.96
C GLU A 96 17.88 -13.32 -5.13
N ALA A 97 18.81 -14.18 -5.63
CA ALA A 97 20.09 -14.44 -4.96
C ALA A 97 21.01 -13.22 -4.89
N ASP A 98 20.78 -12.20 -5.72
CA ASP A 98 21.57 -10.96 -5.73
C ASP A 98 21.05 -9.92 -4.70
N TRP A 99 19.92 -10.22 -4.03
CA TRP A 99 19.35 -9.36 -3.00
C TRP A 99 19.92 -9.68 -1.62
N SER A 100 20.28 -8.66 -0.85
CA SER A 100 20.71 -8.82 0.55
C SER A 100 19.58 -9.25 1.49
N HIS A 101 18.34 -8.93 1.12
CA HIS A 101 17.10 -9.35 1.79
C HIS A 101 16.07 -9.76 0.73
N PRO A 102 15.19 -10.72 0.98
CA PRO A 102 14.17 -11.10 0.01
C PRO A 102 13.35 -9.89 -0.46
N PRO A 103 13.16 -9.69 -1.78
CA PRO A 103 12.66 -8.43 -2.35
C PRO A 103 11.25 -8.03 -1.90
N PHE A 104 10.44 -8.98 -1.44
CA PHE A 104 9.08 -8.73 -0.96
C PHE A 104 8.90 -9.01 0.54
N ALA A 105 9.99 -9.15 1.30
CA ALA A 105 9.90 -9.37 2.75
C ALA A 105 9.57 -8.10 3.53
N GLY A 106 9.94 -6.92 3.02
CA GLY A 106 9.85 -5.66 3.76
C GLY A 106 10.75 -5.70 5.01
N ALA A 107 11.96 -6.24 4.87
CA ALA A 107 12.89 -6.38 5.98
C ALA A 107 13.35 -5.02 6.50
N ILE A 108 13.44 -4.88 7.81
CA ILE A 108 14.06 -3.71 8.45
C ILE A 108 15.36 -4.17 9.10
N ALA A 109 16.47 -3.58 8.69
CA ALA A 109 17.81 -3.82 9.23
C ALA A 109 18.59 -2.51 9.27
N ASP A 110 19.34 -2.26 10.35
CA ASP A 110 20.17 -1.08 10.54
C ASP A 110 19.42 0.26 10.29
N GLY A 111 18.14 0.32 10.67
CA GLY A 111 17.30 1.51 10.48
C GLY A 111 16.83 1.74 9.03
N MET A 112 17.10 0.81 8.12
CA MET A 112 16.71 0.84 6.71
C MET A 112 15.62 -0.19 6.44
N LEU A 113 14.66 0.15 5.57
CA LEU A 113 13.64 -0.77 5.09
C LEU A 113 13.99 -1.21 3.67
N TYR A 114 14.12 -2.52 3.47
CA TYR A 114 14.54 -3.13 2.22
C TYR A 114 13.35 -3.77 1.50
N GLY A 115 13.27 -3.56 0.18
CA GLY A 115 12.31 -4.25 -0.66
C GLY A 115 12.14 -3.63 -2.04
N ARG A 116 11.64 -4.43 -2.99
CA ARG A 116 11.31 -3.96 -4.33
C ARG A 116 10.16 -2.94 -4.26
N GLY A 117 10.37 -1.77 -4.88
CA GLY A 117 9.39 -0.68 -4.86
C GLY A 117 9.45 0.20 -3.61
N ALA A 118 10.37 -0.03 -2.66
CA ALA A 118 10.47 0.79 -1.45
C ALA A 118 10.70 2.27 -1.76
N VAL A 119 11.55 2.58 -2.72
CA VAL A 119 11.88 3.95 -3.16
C VAL A 119 10.94 4.41 -4.28
N ASP A 120 10.66 3.55 -5.23
CA ASP A 120 9.85 3.83 -6.42
C ASP A 120 8.69 2.84 -6.54
N MET A 121 7.45 3.22 -6.09
CA MET A 121 7.23 4.43 -5.27
C MET A 121 6.32 4.14 -4.05
N LYS A 122 6.28 2.86 -3.59
CA LYS A 122 5.45 2.45 -2.43
C LYS A 122 5.77 3.26 -1.16
N GLY A 123 7.03 3.72 -0.99
CA GLY A 123 7.43 4.60 0.12
C GLY A 123 6.74 5.95 0.09
N GLY A 124 6.62 6.57 -1.09
CA GLY A 124 5.88 7.81 -1.27
C GLY A 124 4.40 7.66 -0.93
N ILE A 125 3.79 6.55 -1.38
CA ILE A 125 2.39 6.22 -1.06
C ILE A 125 2.22 6.03 0.46
N ALA A 126 3.11 5.25 1.09
CA ALA A 126 3.07 5.01 2.53
C ALA A 126 3.17 6.30 3.35
N CYS A 127 4.09 7.19 2.98
CA CYS A 127 4.23 8.49 3.63
C CYS A 127 2.95 9.35 3.49
N PHE A 128 2.35 9.38 2.29
CA PHE A 128 1.14 10.15 2.04
C PHE A 128 -0.06 9.62 2.84
N VAL A 129 -0.29 8.31 2.79
CA VAL A 129 -1.38 7.64 3.54
C VAL A 129 -1.23 7.86 5.04
N THR A 130 0.00 7.68 5.57
CA THR A 130 0.29 7.92 6.99
C THR A 130 0.08 9.37 7.38
N ALA A 131 0.49 10.32 6.56
CA ALA A 131 0.28 11.75 6.84
C ALA A 131 -1.22 12.09 6.91
N LEU A 132 -2.04 11.53 6.01
CA LEU A 132 -3.49 11.68 6.05
C LEU A 132 -4.10 11.03 7.29
N ALA A 133 -3.70 9.81 7.64
CA ALA A 133 -4.19 9.12 8.82
C ALA A 133 -3.92 9.94 10.09
N ARG A 134 -2.70 10.45 10.25
CA ARG A 134 -2.32 11.33 11.37
C ARG A 134 -3.10 12.64 11.38
N LEU A 135 -3.31 13.26 10.21
CA LEU A 135 -4.11 14.47 10.10
C LEU A 135 -5.54 14.24 10.55
N ILE A 136 -6.17 13.16 10.06
CA ILE A 136 -7.56 12.81 10.40
C ILE A 136 -7.69 12.47 11.89
N GLU A 137 -6.75 11.72 12.46
CA GLU A 137 -6.73 11.39 13.88
C GLU A 137 -6.63 12.65 14.77
N GLN A 138 -5.77 13.60 14.39
CA GLN A 138 -5.49 14.79 15.21
C GLN A 138 -6.49 15.93 15.03
N LYS A 139 -7.06 16.08 13.82
CA LYS A 139 -7.86 17.27 13.44
C LYS A 139 -9.20 16.94 12.81
N GLY A 140 -9.51 15.65 12.58
CA GLY A 140 -10.66 15.23 11.80
C GLY A 140 -10.43 15.35 10.29
N ALA A 141 -11.47 15.05 9.52
CA ALA A 141 -11.40 15.13 8.06
C ALA A 141 -11.03 16.55 7.58
N PRO A 142 -10.23 16.67 6.51
CA PRO A 142 -9.86 17.96 5.94
C PRO A 142 -11.10 18.75 5.46
N LYS A 143 -11.04 20.08 5.56
CA LYS A 143 -12.13 20.97 5.10
C LYS A 143 -12.24 21.09 3.58
N GLY A 144 -11.47 20.43 2.81
CA GLY A 144 -11.55 20.37 1.36
C GLY A 144 -11.81 18.95 0.92
N SER A 145 -11.18 18.56 -0.16
CA SER A 145 -11.18 17.17 -0.59
C SER A 145 -9.78 16.70 -0.91
N VAL A 146 -9.55 15.41 -0.67
CA VAL A 146 -8.30 14.74 -1.00
C VAL A 146 -8.61 13.51 -1.82
N SER A 147 -7.82 13.25 -2.86
CA SER A 147 -7.92 12.01 -3.62
C SER A 147 -6.57 11.37 -3.85
N LEU A 148 -6.61 10.06 -4.05
CA LEU A 148 -5.49 9.26 -4.55
C LEU A 148 -5.89 8.64 -5.88
N LEU A 149 -5.00 8.71 -6.86
CA LEU A 149 -5.07 7.96 -8.10
C LEU A 149 -3.85 7.06 -8.15
N ILE A 150 -4.05 5.77 -8.01
CA ILE A 150 -2.97 4.78 -7.94
C ILE A 150 -3.14 3.79 -9.08
N THR A 151 -2.12 3.69 -9.92
CA THR A 151 -2.05 2.67 -10.96
C THR A 151 -1.39 1.40 -10.45
N GLY A 152 -1.81 0.26 -10.98
CA GLY A 152 -1.31 -1.06 -10.63
C GLY A 152 -0.40 -1.66 -11.70
#